data_312ed1dd2e9c3e48d2e1a79fab47b30c
#
_entry.id   312ed1dd2e9c3e48d2e1a79fab47b30c
#
_cell.length_a   1.000
_cell.length_b   1.000
_cell.length_c   1.000
_cell.angle_alpha   90.00
_cell.angle_beta   90.00
_cell.angle_gamma   90.00
#
_symmetry.space_group_name_H-M   'P 1'
#
loop_
_entity.id
_entity.type
_entity.pdbx_description
1 polymer ?
#
loop_
_entity_poly.entity_id
_entity_poly.type
_entity_poly.pdbx_seq_one_letter_code
_entity_poly.pdbx_strand_id
1 'polypeptide(L)'
;SDVDGDGRMATMRQQDPQGEVVELRGDDGQPLRPPVMVPRLPEDVGPFYKLYPEGLIANFDGQHIPDPYFLGDNQYDFNRNFSHHWKPEPEQAGAGHYPGSAPETRAVMDFAIRHPHIFAWLNLHTFGGVVIRPMGDKPDNKMDQTDLAIYKQAEAWTTEHTGYPTVSGFHEFLYEPDKPLHGDL
;
A
#
# COMPACT_ATOMS: atom_id res chain seq x y z
N SER A 1 -8.58 -0.87 13.30
CA SER A 1 -7.97 -0.15 14.43
C SER A 1 -7.92 -1.09 15.64
N ASP A 2 -6.89 -0.97 16.44
CA ASP A 2 -6.77 -1.64 17.74
C ASP A 2 -7.85 -1.06 18.67
N VAL A 3 -8.91 -1.81 18.90
CA VAL A 3 -10.09 -1.35 19.65
C VAL A 3 -9.96 -1.68 21.15
N ASP A 4 -9.29 -2.77 21.48
CA ASP A 4 -9.12 -3.22 22.87
C ASP A 4 -7.82 -2.72 23.53
N GLY A 5 -6.94 -2.07 22.74
CA GLY A 5 -5.72 -1.44 23.22
C GLY A 5 -4.60 -2.42 23.59
N ASP A 6 -4.61 -3.63 23.04
CA ASP A 6 -3.59 -4.65 23.31
C ASP A 6 -2.31 -4.44 22.47
N GLY A 7 -2.28 -3.43 21.59
CA GLY A 7 -1.16 -3.09 20.71
C GLY A 7 -1.13 -3.89 19.42
N ARG A 8 -2.18 -4.61 19.08
CA ARG A 8 -2.33 -5.42 17.87
C ARG A 8 -3.63 -5.10 17.17
N MET A 9 -3.67 -5.27 15.87
CA MET A 9 -4.91 -5.30 15.09
C MET A 9 -5.19 -6.75 14.72
N ALA A 10 -6.23 -7.31 15.33
CA ALA A 10 -6.64 -8.67 15.09
C ALA A 10 -7.53 -8.78 13.85
N THR A 11 -7.58 -9.97 13.26
CA THR A 11 -8.61 -10.34 12.29
C THR A 11 -9.67 -11.16 12.99
N MET A 12 -10.88 -10.63 13.00
CA MET A 12 -12.06 -11.32 13.52
C MET A 12 -12.65 -12.23 12.45
N ARG A 13 -13.22 -13.35 12.85
CA ARG A 13 -13.97 -14.25 11.94
C ARG A 13 -15.38 -14.47 12.42
N GLN A 14 -16.32 -14.39 11.50
CA GLN A 14 -17.71 -14.76 11.73
C GLN A 14 -18.05 -16.00 10.92
N GLN A 15 -18.65 -17.00 11.55
CA GLN A 15 -19.17 -18.15 10.83
C GLN A 15 -20.39 -17.74 10.01
N ASP A 16 -20.32 -17.98 8.69
CA ASP A 16 -21.36 -17.64 7.72
C ASP A 16 -21.44 -18.74 6.65
N PRO A 17 -22.61 -19.29 6.35
CA PRO A 17 -22.77 -20.28 5.27
C PRO A 17 -22.31 -19.76 3.90
N GLN A 18 -22.32 -18.44 3.69
CA GLN A 18 -21.84 -17.77 2.48
C GLN A 18 -20.41 -17.22 2.64
N GLY A 19 -19.72 -17.64 3.71
CA GLY A 19 -18.33 -17.20 3.95
C GLY A 19 -17.39 -17.59 2.82
N GLU A 20 -16.41 -16.75 2.60
CA GLU A 20 -15.45 -16.88 1.49
C GLU A 20 -14.16 -17.59 1.89
N VAL A 21 -13.99 -17.92 3.17
CA VAL A 21 -12.80 -18.59 3.69
C VAL A 21 -13.15 -19.80 4.55
N VAL A 22 -12.19 -20.71 4.62
CA VAL A 22 -12.21 -21.90 5.50
C VAL A 22 -10.97 -21.93 6.38
N GLU A 23 -11.05 -22.60 7.51
CA GLU A 23 -9.90 -22.84 8.38
C GLU A 23 -9.05 -24.00 7.82
N LEU A 24 -7.79 -23.72 7.51
CA LEU A 24 -6.86 -24.73 7.01
C LEU A 24 -6.61 -25.81 8.08
N ARG A 25 -6.65 -27.06 7.65
CA ARG A 25 -6.40 -28.23 8.50
C ARG A 25 -5.08 -28.88 8.13
N GLY A 26 -4.40 -29.42 9.12
CA GLY A 26 -3.22 -30.23 8.91
C GLY A 26 -3.54 -31.62 8.34
N ASP A 27 -2.52 -32.41 8.08
CA ASP A 27 -2.66 -33.78 7.55
C ASP A 27 -3.42 -34.72 8.51
N ASP A 28 -3.49 -34.37 9.79
CA ASP A 28 -4.26 -35.06 10.82
C ASP A 28 -5.76 -34.65 10.84
N GLY A 29 -6.17 -33.76 9.94
CA GLY A 29 -7.52 -33.23 9.85
C GLY A 29 -7.87 -32.19 10.92
N GLN A 30 -6.93 -31.84 11.81
CA GLN A 30 -7.16 -30.85 12.86
C GLN A 30 -6.85 -29.42 12.35
N PRO A 31 -7.56 -28.40 12.87
CA PRO A 31 -7.24 -27.02 12.58
C PRO A 31 -5.81 -26.67 13.02
N LEU A 32 -5.10 -25.92 12.20
CA LEU A 32 -3.77 -25.40 12.54
C LEU A 32 -3.83 -24.45 13.74
N ARG A 33 -2.74 -24.37 14.49
CA ARG A 33 -2.60 -23.43 15.60
C ARG A 33 -1.29 -22.65 15.48
N PRO A 34 -1.35 -21.31 15.31
CA PRO A 34 -2.56 -20.47 15.25
C PRO A 34 -3.42 -20.78 14.02
N PRO A 35 -4.73 -20.41 14.04
CA PRO A 35 -5.63 -20.65 12.93
C PRO A 35 -5.17 -19.94 11.65
N VAL A 36 -5.18 -20.67 10.54
CA VAL A 36 -4.88 -20.12 9.20
C VAL A 36 -6.14 -20.18 8.36
N MET A 37 -6.57 -19.04 7.84
CA MET A 37 -7.74 -18.92 6.99
C MET A 37 -7.29 -18.87 5.53
N VAL A 38 -7.92 -19.68 4.67
CA VAL A 38 -7.63 -19.76 3.24
C VAL A 38 -8.90 -19.55 2.43
N PRO A 39 -8.81 -19.07 1.18
CA PRO A 39 -9.96 -18.96 0.28
C PRO A 39 -10.68 -20.29 0.16
N ARG A 40 -12.02 -20.24 0.20
CA ARG A 40 -12.90 -21.38 0.02
C ARG A 40 -12.83 -21.91 -1.41
N LEU A 41 -12.67 -23.21 -1.55
CA LEU A 41 -12.82 -23.94 -2.81
C LEU A 41 -14.22 -24.55 -2.92
N PRO A 42 -14.70 -24.86 -4.14
CA PRO A 42 -16.03 -25.47 -4.34
C PRO A 42 -16.25 -26.80 -3.62
N GLU A 43 -15.18 -27.56 -3.40
CA GLU A 43 -15.19 -28.88 -2.71
C GLU A 43 -15.11 -28.78 -1.20
N ASP A 44 -14.85 -27.60 -0.64
CA ASP A 44 -14.70 -27.44 0.79
C ASP A 44 -16.01 -27.68 1.54
N VAL A 45 -15.89 -28.35 2.68
CA VAL A 45 -16.98 -28.59 3.61
C VAL A 45 -16.79 -27.68 4.82
N GLY A 46 -17.81 -26.87 5.10
CA GLY A 46 -17.76 -25.88 6.19
C GLY A 46 -17.31 -26.41 7.55
N PRO A 47 -17.17 -25.57 8.53
CA PRO A 47 -17.73 -24.22 8.59
C PRO A 47 -16.98 -23.21 7.73
N PHE A 48 -17.77 -22.31 7.11
CA PHE A 48 -17.25 -21.19 6.32
C PHE A 48 -17.29 -19.90 7.13
N TYR A 49 -16.42 -18.96 6.80
CA TYR A 49 -16.26 -17.73 7.56
C TYR A 49 -16.15 -16.51 6.65
N LYS A 50 -16.63 -15.38 7.15
CA LYS A 50 -16.26 -14.04 6.73
C LYS A 50 -15.19 -13.50 7.66
N LEU A 51 -14.24 -12.74 7.13
CA LEU A 51 -13.17 -12.09 7.89
C LEU A 51 -13.42 -10.59 7.97
N TYR A 52 -13.19 -10.04 9.14
CA TYR A 52 -13.31 -8.61 9.41
C TYR A 52 -12.05 -8.12 10.11
N PRO A 53 -11.49 -6.96 9.72
CA PRO A 53 -10.46 -6.33 10.51
C PRO A 53 -11.04 -5.84 11.84
N GLU A 54 -10.24 -5.84 12.87
CA GLU A 54 -10.63 -5.25 14.14
C GLU A 54 -11.03 -3.78 13.96
N GLY A 55 -12.20 -3.42 14.47
CA GLY A 55 -12.75 -2.09 14.30
C GLY A 55 -14.11 -1.93 14.98
N LEU A 56 -14.64 -0.72 14.94
CA LEU A 56 -15.98 -0.39 15.39
C LEU A 56 -16.88 -0.19 14.16
N ILE A 57 -18.10 -0.73 14.26
CA ILE A 57 -19.13 -0.49 13.25
C ILE A 57 -19.84 0.82 13.60
N ALA A 58 -19.65 1.84 12.78
CA ALA A 58 -20.36 3.10 12.95
C ALA A 58 -21.86 2.90 12.70
N ASN A 59 -22.69 3.42 13.60
CA ASN A 59 -24.16 3.35 13.53
C ASN A 59 -24.69 1.90 13.42
N PHE A 60 -24.08 0.96 14.18
CA PHE A 60 -24.49 -0.44 14.17
C PHE A 60 -25.96 -0.60 14.54
N ASP A 61 -26.72 -1.27 13.71
CA ASP A 61 -28.16 -1.53 13.90
C ASP A 61 -28.46 -2.69 14.89
N GLY A 62 -27.42 -3.37 15.37
CA GLY A 62 -27.51 -4.50 16.28
C GLY A 62 -27.69 -5.85 15.60
N GLN A 63 -27.77 -5.90 14.28
CA GLN A 63 -28.05 -7.14 13.53
C GLN A 63 -27.12 -7.37 12.35
N HIS A 64 -26.90 -6.36 11.53
CA HIS A 64 -26.17 -6.49 10.29
C HIS A 64 -24.72 -6.00 10.43
N ILE A 65 -23.76 -6.91 10.21
CA ILE A 65 -22.34 -6.57 10.07
C ILE A 65 -22.11 -6.24 8.61
N PRO A 66 -21.82 -4.96 8.27
CA PRO A 66 -21.55 -4.57 6.89
C PRO A 66 -20.26 -5.22 6.40
N ASP A 67 -20.12 -5.37 5.10
CA ASP A 67 -18.84 -5.76 4.52
C ASP A 67 -17.76 -4.76 4.93
N PRO A 68 -16.54 -5.24 5.25
CA PRO A 68 -15.48 -4.37 5.70
C PRO A 68 -15.10 -3.39 4.58
N TYR A 69 -14.92 -2.12 4.95
CA TYR A 69 -14.38 -1.14 4.04
C TYR A 69 -12.86 -1.33 3.93
N PHE A 70 -12.38 -1.72 2.77
CA PHE A 70 -10.96 -1.88 2.48
C PHE A 70 -10.37 -0.61 1.88
N LEU A 71 -9.08 -0.41 2.10
CA LEU A 71 -8.34 0.70 1.48
C LEU A 71 -8.39 0.66 -0.06
N GLY A 72 -8.56 -0.53 -0.65
CA GLY A 72 -8.77 -0.68 -2.09
C GLY A 72 -10.07 -0.05 -2.60
N ASP A 73 -11.04 0.18 -1.73
CA ASP A 73 -12.30 0.88 -2.06
C ASP A 73 -12.15 2.40 -1.95
N ASN A 74 -11.02 2.88 -1.47
CA ASN A 74 -10.74 4.31 -1.42
C ASN A 74 -10.51 4.82 -2.85
N GLN A 75 -11.26 5.85 -3.22
CA GLN A 75 -11.14 6.49 -4.52
C GLN A 75 -9.81 7.23 -4.71
N TYR A 76 -9.09 7.50 -3.63
CA TYR A 76 -7.79 8.17 -3.65
C TYR A 76 -6.65 7.17 -3.52
N ASP A 77 -5.73 7.20 -4.45
CA ASP A 77 -4.37 6.76 -4.24
C ASP A 77 -3.54 7.98 -3.81
N PHE A 78 -3.13 8.03 -2.55
CA PHE A 78 -2.37 9.19 -2.04
C PHE A 78 -1.09 9.42 -2.85
N ASN A 79 -0.47 8.35 -3.35
CA ASN A 79 0.70 8.45 -4.20
C ASN A 79 0.36 8.72 -5.69
N ARG A 80 -0.80 9.28 -5.96
CA ARG A 80 -1.21 9.89 -7.25
C ARG A 80 -1.75 11.30 -7.05
N ASN A 81 -1.78 11.78 -5.81
CA ASN A 81 -2.39 13.06 -5.45
C ASN A 81 -1.37 14.17 -5.17
N PHE A 82 -0.06 13.91 -5.30
CA PHE A 82 0.99 14.91 -5.17
C PHE A 82 1.03 15.82 -6.41
N SER A 83 1.66 16.99 -6.25
CA SER A 83 1.61 18.05 -7.27
C SER A 83 2.52 17.81 -8.49
N HIS A 84 3.58 16.98 -8.34
CA HIS A 84 4.53 16.76 -9.43
C HIS A 84 3.85 16.03 -10.60
N HIS A 85 3.81 16.68 -11.75
CA HIS A 85 3.19 16.18 -12.98
C HIS A 85 1.78 15.58 -12.81
N TRP A 86 1.04 16.04 -11.82
CA TRP A 86 -0.31 15.56 -11.54
C TRP A 86 -1.19 15.55 -12.80
N LYS A 87 -2.02 14.52 -12.92
CA LYS A 87 -3.01 14.34 -13.97
C LYS A 87 -4.38 14.10 -13.35
N PRO A 88 -5.47 14.55 -14.01
CA PRO A 88 -6.83 14.32 -13.51
C PRO A 88 -7.23 12.84 -13.60
N GLU A 89 -8.24 12.44 -12.82
CA GLU A 89 -8.77 11.06 -12.75
C GLU A 89 -8.94 10.33 -14.08
N PRO A 90 -9.42 10.96 -15.18
CA PRO A 90 -9.54 10.26 -16.48
C PRO A 90 -8.19 9.81 -17.07
N GLU A 91 -7.10 10.47 -16.67
CA GLU A 91 -5.75 10.16 -17.14
C GLU A 91 -4.94 9.36 -16.10
N GLN A 92 -5.24 9.57 -14.81
CA GLN A 92 -4.54 8.91 -13.70
C GLN A 92 -5.54 8.54 -12.61
N ALA A 93 -5.91 7.27 -12.54
CA ALA A 93 -6.83 6.77 -11.53
C ALA A 93 -6.27 6.98 -10.11
N GLY A 94 -7.13 7.40 -9.19
CA GLY A 94 -6.76 7.68 -7.81
C GLY A 94 -6.17 9.07 -7.56
N ALA A 95 -6.03 9.90 -8.62
CA ALA A 95 -5.40 11.22 -8.52
C ALA A 95 -6.19 12.24 -7.70
N GLY A 96 -7.49 12.01 -7.50
CA GLY A 96 -8.37 12.92 -6.79
C GLY A 96 -8.77 14.15 -7.62
N HIS A 97 -9.49 15.06 -6.98
CA HIS A 97 -10.10 16.20 -7.69
C HIS A 97 -9.10 17.26 -8.15
N TYR A 98 -8.01 17.43 -7.42
CA TYR A 98 -6.90 18.33 -7.70
C TYR A 98 -5.68 17.89 -6.87
N PRO A 99 -4.46 18.32 -7.23
CA PRO A 99 -3.26 17.94 -6.46
C PRO A 99 -3.36 18.42 -5.01
N GLY A 100 -3.13 17.49 -4.07
CA GLY A 100 -3.30 17.77 -2.64
C GLY A 100 -4.76 17.93 -2.21
N SER A 101 -5.72 17.35 -2.94
CA SER A 101 -7.12 17.31 -2.50
C SER A 101 -7.32 16.41 -1.28
N ALA A 102 -6.51 15.38 -1.11
CA ALA A 102 -6.46 14.61 0.11
C ALA A 102 -5.74 15.38 1.23
N PRO A 103 -6.33 15.49 2.43
CA PRO A 103 -5.72 16.26 3.52
C PRO A 103 -4.38 15.69 3.97
N GLU A 104 -4.19 14.38 3.87
CA GLU A 104 -2.94 13.69 4.19
C GLU A 104 -1.81 14.13 3.23
N THR A 105 -2.06 14.07 1.94
CA THR A 105 -1.11 14.48 0.89
C THR A 105 -0.75 15.95 1.03
N ARG A 106 -1.77 16.79 1.27
CA ARG A 106 -1.58 18.23 1.51
C ARG A 106 -0.68 18.48 2.72
N ALA A 107 -0.91 17.75 3.82
CA ALA A 107 -0.10 17.92 5.04
C ALA A 107 1.37 17.59 4.80
N VAL A 108 1.67 16.56 4.00
CA VAL A 108 3.04 16.19 3.62
C VAL A 108 3.68 17.28 2.76
N MET A 109 2.96 17.77 1.73
CA MET A 109 3.46 18.86 0.88
C MET A 109 3.71 20.14 1.69
N ASP A 110 2.77 20.53 2.54
CA ASP A 110 2.92 21.71 3.41
C ASP A 110 4.07 21.55 4.39
N PHE A 111 4.30 20.35 4.89
CA PHE A 111 5.45 20.05 5.74
C PHE A 111 6.77 20.25 4.97
N ALA A 112 6.89 19.64 3.79
CA ALA A 112 8.09 19.76 2.97
C ALA A 112 8.40 21.22 2.61
N ILE A 113 7.37 21.99 2.21
CA ILE A 113 7.51 23.41 1.87
C ILE A 113 8.00 24.25 3.06
N ARG A 114 7.50 23.95 4.26
CA ARG A 114 7.92 24.67 5.49
C ARG A 114 9.30 24.27 6.01
N HIS A 115 9.88 23.18 5.50
CA HIS A 115 11.17 22.66 5.94
C HIS A 115 12.17 22.56 4.78
N PRO A 116 12.55 23.69 4.15
CA PRO A 116 13.41 23.69 2.97
C PRO A 116 14.85 23.20 3.21
N HIS A 117 15.19 22.89 4.46
CA HIS A 117 16.47 22.28 4.85
C HIS A 117 16.48 20.75 4.70
N ILE A 118 15.35 20.13 4.40
CA ILE A 118 15.28 18.69 4.08
C ILE A 118 15.95 18.49 2.74
N PHE A 119 17.08 17.76 2.74
CA PHE A 119 17.86 17.48 1.53
C PHE A 119 17.70 16.04 1.03
N ALA A 120 17.10 15.16 1.85
CA ALA A 120 16.82 13.79 1.49
C ALA A 120 15.47 13.36 2.08
N TRP A 121 14.73 12.59 1.33
CA TRP A 121 13.43 12.05 1.72
C TRP A 121 13.40 10.56 1.44
N LEU A 122 13.11 9.74 2.45
CA LEU A 122 12.90 8.30 2.28
C LEU A 122 11.41 8.01 2.43
N ASN A 123 10.78 7.61 1.34
CA ASN A 123 9.38 7.24 1.32
C ASN A 123 9.22 5.72 1.43
N LEU A 124 8.45 5.26 2.41
CA LEU A 124 8.24 3.84 2.65
C LEU A 124 6.91 3.39 2.05
N HIS A 125 6.96 2.34 1.26
CA HIS A 125 5.81 1.71 0.63
C HIS A 125 5.57 0.30 1.17
N THR A 126 4.46 -0.34 0.76
CA THR A 126 4.27 -1.77 0.93
C THR A 126 5.39 -2.54 0.24
N PHE A 127 5.62 -3.78 0.70
CA PHE A 127 6.73 -4.59 0.21
C PHE A 127 6.70 -4.75 -1.32
N GLY A 128 7.73 -4.24 -1.99
CA GLY A 128 8.00 -4.42 -3.41
C GLY A 128 9.34 -5.11 -3.67
N GLY A 129 10.11 -5.40 -2.61
CA GLY A 129 11.40 -6.09 -2.70
C GLY A 129 12.53 -5.27 -3.31
N VAL A 130 12.37 -3.96 -3.44
CA VAL A 130 13.33 -3.07 -4.09
C VAL A 130 13.41 -1.72 -3.38
N VAL A 131 14.51 -1.01 -3.62
CA VAL A 131 14.62 0.43 -3.35
C VAL A 131 14.57 1.17 -4.68
N ILE A 132 13.62 2.09 -4.81
CA ILE A 132 13.38 2.79 -6.06
C ILE A 132 14.08 4.14 -6.02
N ARG A 133 14.94 4.39 -7.02
CA ARG A 133 15.52 5.70 -7.24
C ARG A 133 14.57 6.58 -8.08
N PRO A 134 14.36 7.84 -7.72
CA PRO A 134 13.73 8.78 -8.63
C PRO A 134 14.63 8.99 -9.87
N MET A 135 14.15 9.42 -11.01
CA MET A 135 12.85 10.00 -11.31
C MET A 135 11.96 8.91 -11.94
N GLY A 136 10.62 8.98 -11.70
CA GLY A 136 9.69 8.06 -12.33
C GLY A 136 9.26 8.50 -13.74
N ASP A 137 9.39 9.79 -14.06
CA ASP A 137 8.89 10.44 -15.29
C ASP A 137 9.95 10.65 -16.37
N LYS A 138 11.23 10.50 -16.04
CA LYS A 138 12.36 10.76 -16.94
C LYS A 138 13.50 9.78 -16.72
N PRO A 139 14.27 9.49 -17.79
CA PRO A 139 15.44 8.62 -17.66
C PRO A 139 16.55 9.28 -16.84
N ASP A 140 17.38 8.46 -16.21
CA ASP A 140 18.47 8.88 -15.31
C ASP A 140 19.44 9.91 -15.90
N ASN A 141 19.63 9.89 -17.22
CA ASN A 141 20.48 10.87 -17.91
C ASN A 141 19.91 12.30 -17.92
N LYS A 142 18.70 12.48 -17.44
CA LYS A 142 18.06 13.80 -17.25
C LYS A 142 18.18 14.33 -15.82
N MET A 143 18.65 13.51 -14.89
CA MET A 143 18.98 13.92 -13.53
C MET A 143 20.31 14.68 -13.54
N ASP A 144 20.50 15.61 -12.60
CA ASP A 144 21.82 16.18 -12.35
C ASP A 144 22.82 15.06 -12.05
N GLN A 145 24.02 15.13 -12.66
CA GLN A 145 24.98 14.04 -12.57
C GLN A 145 25.59 13.92 -11.16
N THR A 146 25.63 15.03 -10.41
CA THR A 146 26.08 15.01 -9.02
C THR A 146 25.06 14.29 -8.14
N ASP A 147 23.77 14.59 -8.34
CA ASP A 147 22.68 13.94 -7.62
C ASP A 147 22.63 12.44 -7.95
N LEU A 148 22.76 12.10 -9.24
CA LEU A 148 22.80 10.70 -9.66
C LEU A 148 23.97 9.93 -9.03
N ALA A 149 25.14 10.57 -8.90
CA ALA A 149 26.28 9.96 -8.25
C ALA A 149 26.02 9.70 -6.75
N ILE A 150 25.37 10.65 -6.06
CA ILE A 150 24.96 10.47 -4.66
C ILE A 150 23.95 9.34 -4.52
N TYR A 151 22.93 9.29 -5.39
CA TYR A 151 21.97 8.19 -5.39
C TYR A 151 22.65 6.84 -5.59
N LYS A 152 23.53 6.70 -6.58
CA LYS A 152 24.27 5.45 -6.83
C LYS A 152 25.14 5.02 -5.65
N GLN A 153 25.74 5.95 -4.93
CA GLN A 153 26.47 5.63 -3.71
C GLN A 153 25.55 5.14 -2.60
N ALA A 154 24.42 5.82 -2.39
CA ALA A 154 23.40 5.42 -1.41
C ALA A 154 22.81 4.02 -1.76
N GLU A 155 22.57 3.76 -3.05
CA GLU A 155 22.09 2.47 -3.56
C GLU A 155 23.04 1.33 -3.23
N ALA A 156 24.33 1.50 -3.55
CA ALA A 156 25.33 0.48 -3.26
C ALA A 156 25.36 0.14 -1.76
N TRP A 157 25.31 1.17 -0.94
CA TRP A 157 25.30 1.03 0.51
C TRP A 157 24.00 0.36 1.03
N THR A 158 22.86 0.77 0.49
CA THR A 158 21.55 0.19 0.86
C THR A 158 21.52 -1.30 0.48
N THR A 159 21.95 -1.66 -0.71
CA THR A 159 21.98 -3.06 -1.17
C THR A 159 22.89 -3.91 -0.28
N GLU A 160 24.06 -3.38 0.09
CA GLU A 160 25.00 -4.08 0.96
C GLU A 160 24.40 -4.38 2.35
N HIS A 161 23.64 -3.43 2.91
CA HIS A 161 23.15 -3.54 4.29
C HIS A 161 21.76 -4.15 4.42
N THR A 162 20.92 -4.04 3.39
CA THR A 162 19.54 -4.55 3.43
C THR A 162 19.32 -5.78 2.56
N GLY A 163 20.18 -6.02 1.59
CA GLY A 163 20.01 -7.05 0.56
C GLY A 163 18.99 -6.69 -0.52
N TYR A 164 18.33 -5.52 -0.44
CA TYR A 164 17.39 -5.10 -1.47
C TYR A 164 18.14 -4.55 -2.70
N PRO A 165 17.81 -5.04 -3.91
CA PRO A 165 18.29 -4.42 -5.13
C PRO A 165 17.70 -3.00 -5.27
N THR A 166 18.45 -2.14 -5.91
CA THR A 166 18.02 -0.79 -6.25
C THR A 166 17.70 -0.69 -7.74
N VAL A 167 16.62 -0.01 -8.06
CA VAL A 167 16.09 0.09 -9.42
C VAL A 167 15.79 1.54 -9.78
N SER A 168 15.86 1.85 -11.07
CA SER A 168 15.39 3.14 -11.59
C SER A 168 13.88 3.15 -11.69
N GLY A 169 13.23 4.15 -11.12
CA GLY A 169 11.78 4.32 -11.25
C GLY A 169 11.32 4.37 -12.70
N PHE A 170 12.07 5.07 -13.55
CA PHE A 170 11.75 5.21 -14.98
C PHE A 170 12.03 3.95 -15.81
N HIS A 171 13.14 3.27 -15.56
CA HIS A 171 13.56 2.17 -16.45
C HIS A 171 13.01 0.80 -16.01
N GLU A 172 12.79 0.61 -14.73
CA GLU A 172 12.60 -0.72 -14.15
C GLU A 172 11.33 -0.84 -13.31
N PHE A 173 10.67 0.26 -12.96
CA PHE A 173 9.50 0.26 -12.08
C PHE A 173 8.30 1.00 -12.69
N LEU A 174 7.93 0.60 -13.90
CA LEU A 174 6.70 1.08 -14.57
C LEU A 174 5.64 -0.02 -14.51
N TYR A 175 4.40 0.35 -14.17
CA TYR A 175 3.26 -0.58 -14.21
C TYR A 175 2.83 -0.89 -15.66
N GLU A 176 2.98 0.07 -16.55
CA GLU A 176 2.73 -0.10 -17.98
C GLU A 176 3.96 0.39 -18.75
N PRO A 177 4.42 -0.38 -19.78
CA PRO A 177 5.51 0.06 -20.63
C PRO A 177 5.23 1.45 -21.23
N ASP A 178 6.23 2.32 -21.19
CA ASP A 178 6.18 3.67 -21.74
C ASP A 178 5.18 4.65 -21.09
N LYS A 179 4.57 4.27 -19.97
CA LYS A 179 3.68 5.15 -19.22
C LYS A 179 4.28 5.53 -17.86
N PRO A 180 4.88 6.71 -17.72
CA PRO A 180 5.37 7.18 -16.44
C PRO A 180 4.21 7.43 -15.48
N LEU A 181 4.46 7.23 -14.20
CA LEU A 181 3.52 7.57 -13.15
C LEU A 181 3.44 9.08 -12.97
N HIS A 182 2.31 9.57 -12.50
CA HIS A 182 2.03 10.98 -12.30
C HIS A 182 1.45 11.24 -10.91
N GLY A 183 1.84 12.37 -10.30
CA GLY A 183 1.34 12.79 -9.00
C GLY A 183 1.84 11.97 -7.82
N ASP A 184 2.95 11.26 -7.98
CA ASP A 184 3.64 10.54 -6.91
C ASP A 184 4.65 11.44 -6.15
N LEU A 185 5.04 10.99 -4.97
CA LEU A 185 6.00 11.66 -4.08
C LEU A 185 7.42 11.23 -4.41
#